data_ddddb82ab562264796e82dfb1f272af3
#
_entry.id   ddddb82ab562264796e82dfb1f272af3
#
_cell.length_a   1.000
_cell.length_b   1.000
_cell.length_c   1.000
_cell.angle_alpha   90.00
_cell.angle_beta   90.00
_cell.angle_gamma   90.00
#
_symmetry.space_group_name_H-M   'P 1'
#
loop_
_entity.id
_entity.type
_entity.pdbx_description
1 polymer ?
#
loop_
_entity_poly.entity_id
_entity_poly.type
_entity_poly.pdbx_seq_one_letter_code
_entity_poly.pdbx_strand_id
1 'polypeptide(L)'
;MSTEIKTQVVVLGAGPAGYSAAFRCADLGLETVIVERYNTLGGVCLNVGCIPSKALLHVAKVIEEAKALAEHGIVFGEPKTDIDKIRTWKEKVINQLTGGLAGMAKGRKVKVVNGLGKFTGANTLEVEGENGKTVINFDNAIIAAGSRPIQLSFIPHEDPRIWDSTDALELKEVPERLLVMGGGIIGLEMGTVYHALGSQIDVVEMFDQVIPAADKDIVKVFTKRISKKFNLMLETKVTAVEAKEDGIYVTMEGKKAPAEPQRYDAVLVAIGRVPNGKNLDAGKAGVEVDDRGFIRVDKQLRTNVPHIFAIGDIVGQPMLAHKGVHEGHVAAEVIAGKKHYFDPKVIPSIAYTEPEVAWVGLTEKEAKEKGISYETATFPWAASGRAIASDCADGMTKLIFDKESHRVIGGAIVGTNGGELLGEIGLAIEMGCDAEDIALTIHAHPTLHESVGLAAEVFEGSITDLPNPKAKKK
;
A
#
# COMPACT_ATOMS: atom_id res chain seq x y z
N MET A 1 0.07 23.22 34.31
CA MET A 1 -0.87 22.30 35.00
C MET A 1 -1.12 21.12 34.06
N SER A 2 -1.04 19.89 34.54
CA SER A 2 -1.39 18.73 33.72
C SER A 2 -2.92 18.59 33.66
N THR A 3 -3.46 18.39 32.47
CA THR A 3 -4.89 18.02 32.29
C THR A 3 -5.03 16.53 32.51
N GLU A 4 -6.03 16.10 33.27
CA GLU A 4 -6.34 14.67 33.48
C GLU A 4 -7.65 14.31 32.76
N ILE A 5 -7.66 13.18 32.07
CA ILE A 5 -8.79 12.64 31.33
C ILE A 5 -9.02 11.19 31.78
N LYS A 6 -10.27 10.80 31.98
CA LYS A 6 -10.67 9.40 32.12
C LYS A 6 -11.49 9.00 30.91
N THR A 7 -11.31 7.78 30.43
CA THR A 7 -12.03 7.25 29.27
C THR A 7 -12.11 5.72 29.30
N GLN A 8 -13.12 5.14 28.68
CA GLN A 8 -13.20 3.68 28.53
C GLN A 8 -12.17 3.15 27.52
N VAL A 9 -11.97 3.89 26.41
CA VAL A 9 -11.01 3.48 25.38
C VAL A 9 -10.12 4.65 24.98
N VAL A 10 -8.81 4.43 24.99
CA VAL A 10 -7.84 5.32 24.34
C VAL A 10 -7.29 4.65 23.10
N VAL A 11 -7.26 5.37 21.97
CA VAL A 11 -6.63 4.92 20.73
C VAL A 11 -5.39 5.76 20.47
N LEU A 12 -4.22 5.13 20.40
CA LEU A 12 -2.93 5.79 20.19
C LEU A 12 -2.53 5.73 18.71
N GLY A 13 -2.72 6.84 18.02
CA GLY A 13 -2.52 7.02 16.57
C GLY A 13 -3.84 7.15 15.82
N ALA A 14 -3.92 8.10 14.91
CA ALA A 14 -5.12 8.43 14.14
C ALA A 14 -4.98 8.13 12.63
N GLY A 15 -4.14 7.16 12.26
CA GLY A 15 -4.13 6.58 10.92
C GLY A 15 -5.39 5.77 10.63
N PRO A 16 -5.54 5.17 9.42
CA PRO A 16 -6.74 4.42 9.04
C PRO A 16 -7.19 3.38 10.06
N ALA A 17 -6.28 2.63 10.63
CA ALA A 17 -6.58 1.68 11.70
C ALA A 17 -7.13 2.38 12.95
N GLY A 18 -6.47 3.46 13.39
CA GLY A 18 -6.78 4.14 14.63
C GLY A 18 -8.12 4.90 14.58
N TYR A 19 -8.36 5.72 13.54
CA TYR A 19 -9.64 6.44 13.47
C TYR A 19 -10.81 5.47 13.26
N SER A 20 -10.62 4.38 12.49
CA SER A 20 -11.66 3.37 12.31
C SER A 20 -12.01 2.67 13.62
N ALA A 21 -10.99 2.30 14.41
CA ALA A 21 -11.20 1.73 15.75
C ALA A 21 -11.92 2.73 16.69
N ALA A 22 -11.45 3.98 16.73
CA ALA A 22 -12.05 5.01 17.60
C ALA A 22 -13.51 5.28 17.25
N PHE A 23 -13.83 5.42 15.95
CA PHE A 23 -15.20 5.65 15.49
C PHE A 23 -16.08 4.44 15.77
N ARG A 24 -15.57 3.22 15.55
CA ARG A 24 -16.32 2.01 15.87
C ARG A 24 -16.56 1.85 17.37
N CYS A 25 -15.60 2.16 18.23
CA CYS A 25 -15.79 2.20 19.69
C CYS A 25 -16.90 3.16 20.07
N ALA A 26 -16.88 4.38 19.54
CA ALA A 26 -17.90 5.39 19.80
C ALA A 26 -19.29 4.98 19.30
N ASP A 27 -19.39 4.39 18.10
CA ASP A 27 -20.65 3.87 17.55
C ASP A 27 -21.21 2.68 18.38
N LEU A 28 -20.36 1.99 19.15
CA LEU A 28 -20.74 0.95 20.10
C LEU A 28 -21.07 1.50 21.51
N GLY A 29 -21.05 2.82 21.69
CA GLY A 29 -21.40 3.50 22.92
C GLY A 29 -20.28 3.63 23.95
N LEU A 30 -19.03 3.36 23.55
CA LEU A 30 -17.87 3.49 24.43
C LEU A 30 -17.32 4.93 24.41
N GLU A 31 -17.06 5.49 25.57
CA GLU A 31 -16.36 6.78 25.69
C GLU A 31 -14.92 6.62 25.16
N THR A 32 -14.59 7.38 24.13
CA THR A 32 -13.36 7.16 23.36
C THR A 32 -12.54 8.44 23.22
N VAL A 33 -11.24 8.32 23.47
CA VAL A 33 -10.23 9.35 23.21
C VAL A 33 -9.27 8.83 22.15
N ILE A 34 -8.95 9.66 21.16
CA ILE A 34 -7.90 9.39 20.17
C ILE A 34 -6.72 10.33 20.41
N VAL A 35 -5.52 9.80 20.42
CA VAL A 35 -4.27 10.55 20.57
C VAL A 35 -3.54 10.57 19.24
N GLU A 36 -3.22 11.77 18.72
CA GLU A 36 -2.49 11.93 17.48
C GLU A 36 -1.36 12.97 17.66
N ARG A 37 -0.16 12.61 17.20
CA ARG A 37 1.02 13.50 17.32
C ARG A 37 0.96 14.71 16.39
N TYR A 38 0.22 14.61 15.29
CA TYR A 38 0.03 15.69 14.33
C TYR A 38 -1.30 16.43 14.57
N ASN A 39 -1.41 17.61 14.01
CA ASN A 39 -2.61 18.45 14.16
C ASN A 39 -3.81 17.98 13.33
N THR A 40 -3.65 16.96 12.49
CA THR A 40 -4.66 16.39 11.61
C THR A 40 -4.81 14.89 11.82
N LEU A 41 -6.07 14.42 11.78
CA LEU A 41 -6.35 12.97 11.73
C LEU A 41 -6.01 12.40 10.35
N GLY A 42 -5.89 11.07 10.23
CA GLY A 42 -5.66 10.38 8.98
C GLY A 42 -4.28 9.71 8.87
N GLY A 43 -3.36 10.03 9.80
CA GLY A 43 -2.02 9.44 9.86
C GLY A 43 -1.23 9.61 8.57
N VAL A 44 -0.26 8.71 8.34
CA VAL A 44 0.56 8.71 7.12
C VAL A 44 -0.29 8.57 5.87
N CYS A 45 -1.26 7.67 5.86
CA CYS A 45 -2.06 7.35 4.67
C CYS A 45 -2.72 8.58 4.04
N LEU A 46 -3.45 9.39 4.83
CA LEU A 46 -4.17 10.53 4.30
C LEU A 46 -3.27 11.76 4.08
N ASN A 47 -2.33 11.98 4.96
CA ASN A 47 -1.54 13.22 4.96
C ASN A 47 -0.30 13.15 4.06
N VAL A 48 0.44 12.04 4.09
CA VAL A 48 1.76 11.91 3.44
C VAL A 48 1.99 10.50 2.85
N GLY A 49 0.93 9.83 2.38
CA GLY A 49 1.00 8.47 1.88
C GLY A 49 0.01 8.19 0.74
N CYS A 50 -0.97 7.32 1.00
CA CYS A 50 -1.88 6.79 -0.02
C CYS A 50 -2.62 7.87 -0.81
N ILE A 51 -3.19 8.86 -0.12
CA ILE A 51 -4.04 9.87 -0.77
C ILE A 51 -3.23 10.84 -1.64
N PRO A 52 -2.17 11.51 -1.13
CA PRO A 52 -1.36 12.36 -1.99
C PRO A 52 -0.70 11.58 -3.13
N SER A 53 -0.28 10.32 -2.91
CA SER A 53 0.26 9.45 -3.95
C SER A 53 -0.76 9.22 -5.07
N LYS A 54 -2.01 8.85 -4.77
CA LYS A 54 -3.06 8.62 -5.77
C LYS A 54 -3.48 9.89 -6.49
N ALA A 55 -3.47 11.04 -5.80
CA ALA A 55 -3.64 12.33 -6.45
C ALA A 55 -2.55 12.60 -7.49
N LEU A 56 -1.28 12.43 -7.14
CA LEU A 56 -0.17 12.64 -8.08
C LEU A 56 -0.13 11.61 -9.21
N LEU A 57 -0.43 10.34 -8.92
CA LEU A 57 -0.54 9.28 -9.94
C LEU A 57 -1.66 9.55 -10.94
N HIS A 58 -2.79 10.14 -10.49
CA HIS A 58 -3.84 10.59 -11.42
C HIS A 58 -3.32 11.66 -12.38
N VAL A 59 -2.56 12.64 -11.90
CA VAL A 59 -1.92 13.65 -12.78
C VAL A 59 -0.98 12.98 -13.79
N ALA A 60 -0.13 12.07 -13.33
CA ALA A 60 0.80 11.32 -14.16
C ALA A 60 0.06 10.53 -15.26
N LYS A 61 -1.02 9.84 -14.90
CA LYS A 61 -1.86 9.07 -15.81
C LYS A 61 -2.45 9.96 -16.92
N VAL A 62 -3.04 11.09 -16.55
CA VAL A 62 -3.63 12.03 -17.52
C VAL A 62 -2.59 12.56 -18.52
N ILE A 63 -1.37 12.87 -18.05
CA ILE A 63 -0.27 13.32 -18.92
C ILE A 63 0.11 12.22 -19.93
N GLU A 64 0.27 10.99 -19.47
CA GLU A 64 0.65 9.86 -20.31
C GLU A 64 -0.44 9.47 -21.31
N GLU A 65 -1.71 9.45 -20.89
CA GLU A 65 -2.86 9.20 -21.78
C GLU A 65 -3.00 10.28 -22.86
N ALA A 66 -2.80 11.55 -22.47
CA ALA A 66 -2.82 12.66 -23.44
C ALA A 66 -1.70 12.54 -24.49
N LYS A 67 -0.49 12.11 -24.08
CA LYS A 67 0.62 11.85 -25.01
C LYS A 67 0.32 10.68 -25.93
N ALA A 68 -0.24 9.59 -25.41
CA ALA A 68 -0.56 8.38 -26.17
C ALA A 68 -1.60 8.67 -27.28
N LEU A 69 -2.55 9.58 -27.05
CA LEU A 69 -3.57 9.94 -28.06
C LEU A 69 -2.99 10.55 -29.34
N ALA A 70 -1.74 10.99 -29.34
CA ALA A 70 -1.07 11.47 -30.54
C ALA A 70 -0.99 10.38 -31.64
N GLU A 71 -0.84 9.12 -31.25
CA GLU A 71 -0.85 7.97 -32.19
C GLU A 71 -2.24 7.74 -32.80
N HIS A 72 -3.29 8.23 -32.13
CA HIS A 72 -4.68 8.16 -32.63
C HIS A 72 -5.17 9.45 -33.28
N GLY A 73 -4.24 10.38 -33.60
CA GLY A 73 -4.52 11.61 -34.36
C GLY A 73 -4.96 12.80 -33.50
N ILE A 74 -4.87 12.74 -32.16
CA ILE A 74 -5.16 13.88 -31.28
C ILE A 74 -3.87 14.34 -30.63
N VAL A 75 -3.38 15.53 -30.98
CA VAL A 75 -2.14 16.12 -30.46
C VAL A 75 -2.45 17.30 -29.55
N PHE A 76 -2.15 17.18 -28.25
CA PHE A 76 -2.34 18.27 -27.29
C PHE A 76 -1.14 19.23 -27.19
N GLY A 77 0.00 18.89 -27.80
CA GLY A 77 1.28 19.59 -27.60
C GLY A 77 1.91 19.25 -26.23
N GLU A 78 3.08 19.84 -25.97
CA GLU A 78 3.77 19.62 -24.70
C GLU A 78 3.03 20.31 -23.53
N PRO A 79 2.72 19.58 -22.44
CA PRO A 79 2.02 20.15 -21.31
C PRO A 79 2.91 21.17 -20.58
N LYS A 80 2.33 22.32 -20.22
CA LYS A 80 2.97 23.25 -19.29
C LYS A 80 2.66 22.83 -17.87
N THR A 81 3.64 22.30 -17.15
CA THR A 81 3.49 21.83 -15.78
C THR A 81 3.70 23.00 -14.80
N ASP A 82 2.73 23.22 -13.93
CA ASP A 82 2.79 24.14 -12.79
C ASP A 82 2.72 23.32 -11.51
N ILE A 83 3.88 22.99 -10.94
CA ILE A 83 3.98 22.13 -9.74
C ILE A 83 3.31 22.74 -8.51
N ASP A 84 3.26 24.10 -8.41
CA ASP A 84 2.62 24.77 -7.30
C ASP A 84 1.11 24.59 -7.32
N LYS A 85 0.50 24.59 -8.52
CA LYS A 85 -0.91 24.28 -8.67
C LYS A 85 -1.22 22.82 -8.41
N ILE A 86 -0.35 21.90 -8.84
CA ILE A 86 -0.49 20.46 -8.53
C ILE A 86 -0.43 20.24 -7.02
N ARG A 87 0.54 20.86 -6.31
CA ARG A 87 0.61 20.83 -4.85
C ARG A 87 -0.65 21.38 -4.20
N THR A 88 -1.09 22.55 -4.62
CA THR A 88 -2.30 23.19 -4.08
C THR A 88 -3.53 22.28 -4.26
N TRP A 89 -3.68 21.64 -5.41
CA TRP A 89 -4.76 20.69 -5.63
C TRP A 89 -4.62 19.44 -4.75
N LYS A 90 -3.44 18.85 -4.66
CA LYS A 90 -3.14 17.72 -3.77
C LYS A 90 -3.49 18.06 -2.30
N GLU A 91 -3.06 19.23 -1.81
CA GLU A 91 -3.39 19.68 -0.46
C GLU A 91 -4.90 19.89 -0.25
N LYS A 92 -5.60 20.39 -1.27
CA LYS A 92 -7.06 20.50 -1.22
C LYS A 92 -7.73 19.14 -1.03
N VAL A 93 -7.26 18.10 -1.73
CA VAL A 93 -7.76 16.72 -1.57
C VAL A 93 -7.52 16.21 -0.15
N ILE A 94 -6.30 16.38 0.38
CA ILE A 94 -5.92 15.99 1.75
C ILE A 94 -6.82 16.71 2.76
N ASN A 95 -6.94 18.03 2.66
CA ASN A 95 -7.73 18.86 3.59
C ASN A 95 -9.21 18.50 3.57
N GLN A 96 -9.77 18.13 2.42
CA GLN A 96 -11.15 17.68 2.33
C GLN A 96 -11.37 16.39 3.13
N LEU A 97 -10.45 15.42 3.02
CA LEU A 97 -10.57 14.15 3.72
C LEU A 97 -10.29 14.27 5.22
N THR A 98 -9.22 14.96 5.59
CA THR A 98 -8.87 15.16 7.01
C THR A 98 -9.90 16.02 7.75
N GLY A 99 -10.46 17.03 7.07
CA GLY A 99 -11.60 17.83 7.58
C GLY A 99 -12.86 16.99 7.78
N GLY A 100 -13.13 16.05 6.84
CA GLY A 100 -14.19 15.07 6.98
C GLY A 100 -14.01 14.18 8.22
N LEU A 101 -12.79 13.68 8.46
CA LEU A 101 -12.49 12.90 9.67
C LEU A 101 -12.69 13.71 10.96
N ALA A 102 -12.25 14.95 10.99
CA ALA A 102 -12.47 15.83 12.15
C ALA A 102 -13.96 16.04 12.43
N GLY A 103 -14.76 16.24 11.37
CA GLY A 103 -16.22 16.32 11.46
C GLY A 103 -16.85 15.03 12.00
N MET A 104 -16.40 13.88 11.52
CA MET A 104 -16.88 12.57 11.97
C MET A 104 -16.49 12.27 13.43
N ALA A 105 -15.30 12.64 13.86
CA ALA A 105 -14.87 12.53 15.27
C ALA A 105 -15.76 13.39 16.18
N LYS A 106 -16.01 14.65 15.79
CA LYS A 106 -16.89 15.56 16.52
C LYS A 106 -18.33 15.03 16.60
N GLY A 107 -18.88 14.54 15.48
CA GLY A 107 -20.25 13.98 15.44
C GLY A 107 -20.43 12.78 16.36
N ARG A 108 -19.38 11.93 16.52
CA ARG A 108 -19.33 10.76 17.41
C ARG A 108 -18.89 11.10 18.85
N LYS A 109 -18.59 12.35 19.14
CA LYS A 109 -18.05 12.80 20.43
C LYS A 109 -16.73 12.13 20.82
N VAL A 110 -15.96 11.69 19.83
CA VAL A 110 -14.59 11.19 20.06
C VAL A 110 -13.71 12.39 20.39
N LYS A 111 -13.09 12.37 21.57
CA LYS A 111 -12.17 13.42 22.00
C LYS A 111 -10.82 13.24 21.35
N VAL A 112 -10.33 14.26 20.66
CA VAL A 112 -8.99 14.27 20.03
C VAL A 112 -8.03 14.98 20.97
N VAL A 113 -6.91 14.33 21.28
CA VAL A 113 -5.80 14.90 22.06
C VAL A 113 -4.55 14.91 21.17
N ASN A 114 -4.08 16.10 20.84
CA ASN A 114 -2.87 16.25 20.01
C ASN A 114 -1.63 16.23 20.86
N GLY A 115 -0.67 15.42 20.46
CA GLY A 115 0.64 15.27 21.09
C GLY A 115 1.21 13.87 20.99
N LEU A 116 2.45 13.72 21.46
CA LEU A 116 3.16 12.46 21.50
C LEU A 116 2.74 11.65 22.74
N GLY A 117 1.99 10.58 22.51
CA GLY A 117 1.52 9.69 23.56
C GLY A 117 2.54 8.61 23.91
N LYS A 118 2.78 8.40 25.23
CA LYS A 118 3.62 7.34 25.77
C LYS A 118 2.97 6.71 26.99
N PHE A 119 3.11 5.39 27.12
CA PHE A 119 2.64 4.69 28.31
C PHE A 119 3.49 5.07 29.53
N THR A 120 2.83 5.32 30.65
CA THR A 120 3.47 5.57 31.96
C THR A 120 3.10 4.53 33.00
N GLY A 121 2.10 3.70 32.74
CA GLY A 121 1.63 2.59 33.57
C GLY A 121 0.65 1.71 32.82
N ALA A 122 0.13 0.68 33.50
CA ALA A 122 -0.75 -0.33 32.92
C ALA A 122 -2.05 0.24 32.34
N ASN A 123 -2.57 1.32 32.94
CA ASN A 123 -3.82 1.98 32.54
C ASN A 123 -3.64 3.50 32.35
N THR A 124 -2.40 3.95 32.11
CA THR A 124 -2.09 5.38 32.06
C THR A 124 -1.21 5.71 30.86
N LEU A 125 -1.64 6.71 30.09
CA LEU A 125 -0.91 7.29 28.97
C LEU A 125 -0.65 8.77 29.26
N GLU A 126 0.57 9.24 29.06
CA GLU A 126 0.92 10.66 29.08
C GLU A 126 1.05 11.14 27.62
N VAL A 127 0.42 12.27 27.32
CA VAL A 127 0.50 12.93 26.01
C VAL A 127 1.21 14.27 26.20
N GLU A 128 2.31 14.44 25.51
CA GLU A 128 3.07 15.69 25.46
C GLU A 128 2.71 16.45 24.17
N GLY A 129 1.97 17.53 24.33
CA GLY A 129 1.52 18.39 23.24
C GLY A 129 1.95 19.83 23.41
N GLU A 130 1.70 20.68 22.40
CA GLU A 130 2.05 22.10 22.41
C GLU A 130 1.48 22.87 23.62
N ASN A 131 0.30 22.44 24.11
CA ASN A 131 -0.38 23.07 25.25
C ASN A 131 -0.02 22.46 26.61
N GLY A 132 1.05 21.64 26.66
CA GLY A 132 1.50 20.96 27.86
C GLY A 132 1.15 19.48 27.93
N LYS A 133 1.19 18.93 29.14
CA LYS A 133 0.99 17.50 29.37
C LYS A 133 -0.47 17.16 29.69
N THR A 134 -0.95 16.10 29.06
CA THR A 134 -2.25 15.49 29.36
C THR A 134 -2.04 14.04 29.83
N VAL A 135 -2.62 13.69 30.97
CA VAL A 135 -2.63 12.32 31.49
C VAL A 135 -3.97 11.68 31.18
N ILE A 136 -3.96 10.53 30.52
CA ILE A 136 -5.17 9.80 30.15
C ILE A 136 -5.19 8.48 30.91
N ASN A 137 -6.19 8.33 31.78
CA ASN A 137 -6.50 7.08 32.48
C ASN A 137 -7.57 6.33 31.67
N PHE A 138 -7.35 5.07 31.35
CA PHE A 138 -8.20 4.30 30.45
C PHE A 138 -8.52 2.91 31.01
N ASP A 139 -9.66 2.36 30.60
CA ASP A 139 -10.00 0.95 30.89
C ASP A 139 -9.35 0.03 29.84
N ASN A 140 -9.37 0.42 28.54
CA ASN A 140 -8.74 -0.30 27.44
C ASN A 140 -7.92 0.65 26.57
N ALA A 141 -6.85 0.14 25.95
CA ALA A 141 -6.05 0.88 24.98
C ALA A 141 -5.94 0.13 23.65
N ILE A 142 -5.94 0.88 22.55
CA ILE A 142 -5.67 0.36 21.20
C ILE A 142 -4.44 1.08 20.64
N ILE A 143 -3.36 0.33 20.43
CA ILE A 143 -2.12 0.85 19.85
C ILE A 143 -2.21 0.80 18.33
N ALA A 144 -2.31 1.95 17.68
CA ALA A 144 -2.40 2.13 16.22
C ALA A 144 -1.30 3.08 15.70
N ALA A 145 -0.10 2.98 16.28
CA ALA A 145 0.99 3.94 16.08
C ALA A 145 1.72 3.80 14.72
N GLY A 146 1.32 2.84 13.87
CA GLY A 146 1.79 2.70 12.51
C GLY A 146 3.29 2.41 12.36
N SER A 147 3.83 2.89 11.25
CA SER A 147 5.22 2.65 10.83
C SER A 147 5.87 3.94 10.29
N ARG A 148 7.18 3.89 10.08
CA ARG A 148 7.98 4.95 9.44
C ARG A 148 8.90 4.37 8.39
N PRO A 149 9.44 5.16 7.44
CA PRO A 149 10.45 4.72 6.48
C PRO A 149 11.70 4.17 7.18
N ILE A 150 12.35 3.20 6.55
CA ILE A 150 13.65 2.69 6.99
C ILE A 150 14.72 3.75 6.70
N GLN A 151 15.58 3.98 7.69
CA GLN A 151 16.78 4.80 7.53
C GLN A 151 18.03 3.94 7.65
N LEU A 152 18.93 4.04 6.68
CA LEU A 152 20.23 3.35 6.69
C LEU A 152 21.32 4.32 7.15
N SER A 153 22.18 3.88 8.06
CA SER A 153 23.19 4.73 8.70
C SER A 153 24.25 5.28 7.77
N PHE A 154 24.47 4.66 6.60
CA PHE A 154 25.44 5.14 5.61
C PHE A 154 24.86 6.16 4.62
N ILE A 155 23.56 6.49 4.72
CA ILE A 155 22.91 7.49 3.88
C ILE A 155 22.85 8.82 4.63
N PRO A 156 23.29 9.95 4.03
CA PRO A 156 23.26 11.27 4.66
C PRO A 156 21.84 11.87 4.63
N HIS A 157 20.95 11.36 5.50
CA HIS A 157 19.53 11.74 5.54
C HIS A 157 19.28 13.22 5.85
N GLU A 158 20.27 13.96 6.33
CA GLU A 158 20.16 15.39 6.60
C GLU A 158 20.25 16.25 5.32
N ASP A 159 20.72 15.68 4.21
CA ASP A 159 20.76 16.41 2.93
C ASP A 159 19.34 16.47 2.34
N PRO A 160 18.83 17.66 1.97
CA PRO A 160 17.48 17.85 1.47
C PRO A 160 17.18 17.17 0.13
N ARG A 161 18.20 16.66 -0.57
CA ARG A 161 18.10 15.89 -1.82
C ARG A 161 17.98 14.38 -1.56
N ILE A 162 18.13 13.93 -0.32
CA ILE A 162 17.86 12.55 0.11
C ILE A 162 16.44 12.50 0.65
N TRP A 163 15.56 11.90 -0.10
CA TRP A 163 14.14 11.86 0.18
C TRP A 163 13.68 10.53 0.78
N ASP A 164 12.75 10.58 1.70
CA ASP A 164 11.85 9.48 1.97
C ASP A 164 10.53 9.64 1.16
N SER A 165 9.56 8.76 1.41
CA SER A 165 8.26 8.84 0.71
C SER A 165 7.49 10.12 1.05
N THR A 166 7.69 10.71 2.22
CA THR A 166 7.06 11.97 2.63
C THR A 166 7.60 13.13 1.81
N ASP A 167 8.94 13.22 1.71
CA ASP A 167 9.62 14.27 0.95
C ASP A 167 9.24 14.22 -0.53
N ALA A 168 9.20 13.01 -1.12
CA ALA A 168 8.80 12.83 -2.51
C ALA A 168 7.34 13.29 -2.76
N LEU A 169 6.43 13.06 -1.80
CA LEU A 169 5.03 13.47 -1.91
C LEU A 169 4.81 14.97 -1.67
N GLU A 170 5.76 15.68 -1.08
CA GLU A 170 5.70 17.14 -1.00
C GLU A 170 5.75 17.80 -2.39
N LEU A 171 6.43 17.17 -3.35
CA LEU A 171 6.60 17.68 -4.73
C LEU A 171 7.21 19.10 -4.74
N LYS A 172 8.29 19.30 -4.02
CA LYS A 172 8.96 20.61 -3.95
C LYS A 172 9.57 21.01 -5.28
N GLU A 173 10.15 20.05 -5.97
CA GLU A 173 10.83 20.20 -7.25
C GLU A 173 10.70 18.94 -8.09
N VAL A 174 11.06 19.02 -9.37
CA VAL A 174 11.17 17.87 -10.28
C VAL A 174 12.65 17.77 -10.66
N PRO A 175 13.42 16.82 -10.08
CA PRO A 175 14.83 16.65 -10.40
C PRO A 175 14.99 16.15 -11.83
N GLU A 176 16.06 16.54 -12.53
CA GLU A 176 16.35 16.03 -13.86
C GLU A 176 16.63 14.53 -13.81
N ARG A 177 17.44 14.08 -12.83
CA ARG A 177 17.80 12.68 -12.65
C ARG A 177 17.53 12.22 -11.21
N LEU A 178 16.58 11.29 -11.05
CA LEU A 178 16.16 10.73 -9.77
C LEU A 178 16.57 9.26 -9.65
N LEU A 179 17.28 8.91 -8.57
CA LEU A 179 17.47 7.52 -8.17
C LEU A 179 16.35 7.10 -7.21
N VAL A 180 15.71 5.98 -7.51
CA VAL A 180 14.79 5.29 -6.60
C VAL A 180 15.50 4.06 -6.04
N MET A 181 15.78 4.07 -4.74
CA MET A 181 16.31 2.91 -4.02
C MET A 181 15.15 2.05 -3.54
N GLY A 182 15.04 0.85 -4.11
CA GLY A 182 13.97 -0.12 -3.85
C GLY A 182 12.91 -0.17 -4.94
N GLY A 183 12.80 -1.34 -5.59
CA GLY A 183 11.81 -1.65 -6.63
C GLY A 183 10.45 -2.09 -6.07
N GLY A 184 10.11 -1.68 -4.84
CA GLY A 184 8.81 -1.91 -4.21
C GLY A 184 7.73 -0.93 -4.69
N ILE A 185 6.50 -1.11 -4.17
CA ILE A 185 5.31 -0.34 -4.59
C ILE A 185 5.56 1.16 -4.50
N ILE A 186 6.02 1.66 -3.34
CA ILE A 186 6.18 3.11 -3.10
C ILE A 186 7.19 3.72 -4.07
N GLY A 187 8.36 3.07 -4.24
CA GLY A 187 9.40 3.56 -5.14
C GLY A 187 8.93 3.63 -6.59
N LEU A 188 8.23 2.61 -7.06
CA LEU A 188 7.72 2.55 -8.44
C LEU A 188 6.57 3.54 -8.67
N GLU A 189 5.68 3.75 -7.69
CA GLU A 189 4.63 4.78 -7.77
C GLU A 189 5.24 6.18 -7.89
N MET A 190 6.21 6.52 -7.04
CA MET A 190 6.88 7.83 -7.12
C MET A 190 7.71 7.95 -8.39
N GLY A 191 8.41 6.90 -8.82
CA GLY A 191 9.08 6.87 -10.12
C GLY A 191 8.13 7.18 -11.28
N THR A 192 6.90 6.63 -11.24
CA THR A 192 5.86 6.90 -12.25
C THR A 192 5.45 8.37 -12.25
N VAL A 193 5.24 8.96 -11.06
CA VAL A 193 4.88 10.38 -10.94
C VAL A 193 5.99 11.29 -11.49
N TYR A 194 7.22 11.12 -11.02
CA TYR A 194 8.33 11.98 -11.40
C TYR A 194 8.73 11.80 -12.87
N HIS A 195 8.63 10.56 -13.40
CA HIS A 195 8.84 10.34 -14.85
C HIS A 195 7.84 11.12 -15.72
N ALA A 196 6.55 11.06 -15.38
CA ALA A 196 5.51 11.78 -16.12
C ALA A 196 5.71 13.30 -16.04
N LEU A 197 6.32 13.81 -14.96
CA LEU A 197 6.68 15.22 -14.79
C LEU A 197 8.00 15.62 -15.48
N GLY A 198 8.77 14.66 -16.01
CA GLY A 198 9.97 14.91 -16.81
C GLY A 198 11.29 14.40 -16.25
N SER A 199 11.31 13.77 -15.08
CA SER A 199 12.54 13.19 -14.52
C SER A 199 12.99 11.92 -15.27
N GLN A 200 14.30 11.75 -15.42
CA GLN A 200 14.92 10.47 -15.75
C GLN A 200 15.00 9.60 -14.48
N ILE A 201 14.45 8.40 -14.56
CA ILE A 201 14.32 7.51 -13.40
C ILE A 201 15.28 6.33 -13.52
N ASP A 202 16.17 6.20 -12.55
CA ASP A 202 16.93 4.99 -12.28
C ASP A 202 16.33 4.29 -11.06
N VAL A 203 16.10 2.97 -11.13
CA VAL A 203 15.61 2.15 -10.02
C VAL A 203 16.64 1.10 -9.70
N VAL A 204 17.10 1.06 -8.44
CA VAL A 204 18.02 0.01 -7.95
C VAL A 204 17.26 -0.94 -7.03
N GLU A 205 17.33 -2.24 -7.33
CA GLU A 205 16.67 -3.31 -6.59
C GLU A 205 17.63 -4.49 -6.34
N MET A 206 17.68 -4.97 -5.11
CA MET A 206 18.56 -6.08 -4.71
C MET A 206 18.09 -7.44 -5.22
N PHE A 207 16.79 -7.58 -5.44
CA PHE A 207 16.19 -8.81 -5.96
C PHE A 207 16.30 -8.91 -7.49
N ASP A 208 15.98 -10.07 -8.01
CA ASP A 208 15.94 -10.37 -9.44
C ASP A 208 14.71 -9.84 -10.19
N GLN A 209 13.78 -9.20 -9.44
CA GLN A 209 12.59 -8.54 -9.98
C GLN A 209 12.16 -7.37 -9.10
N VAL A 210 11.44 -6.41 -9.68
CA VAL A 210 10.65 -5.42 -8.95
C VAL A 210 9.38 -6.08 -8.37
N ILE A 211 8.71 -5.44 -7.41
CA ILE A 211 7.50 -5.96 -6.73
C ILE A 211 7.69 -7.44 -6.33
N PRO A 212 8.67 -7.75 -5.47
CA PRO A 212 9.07 -9.14 -5.18
C PRO A 212 7.99 -10.00 -4.51
N ALA A 213 6.89 -9.38 -4.07
CA ALA A 213 5.74 -10.05 -3.48
C ALA A 213 4.73 -10.59 -4.51
N ALA A 214 4.80 -10.15 -5.78
CA ALA A 214 3.93 -10.62 -6.84
C ALA A 214 4.59 -11.74 -7.67
N ASP A 215 3.78 -12.55 -8.35
CA ASP A 215 4.25 -13.63 -9.20
C ASP A 215 5.09 -13.14 -10.39
N LYS A 216 6.13 -13.90 -10.75
CA LYS A 216 7.12 -13.51 -11.78
C LYS A 216 6.52 -13.30 -13.16
N ASP A 217 5.51 -14.03 -13.56
CA ASP A 217 4.84 -13.90 -14.84
C ASP A 217 4.08 -12.58 -14.95
N ILE A 218 3.37 -12.18 -13.89
CA ILE A 218 2.71 -10.87 -13.74
C ILE A 218 3.73 -9.74 -13.80
N VAL A 219 4.78 -9.83 -12.97
CA VAL A 219 5.84 -8.81 -12.92
C VAL A 219 6.58 -8.71 -14.26
N LYS A 220 6.72 -9.80 -15.01
CA LYS A 220 7.34 -9.79 -16.35
C LYS A 220 6.56 -8.92 -17.34
N VAL A 221 5.23 -8.96 -17.32
CA VAL A 221 4.36 -8.09 -18.14
C VAL A 221 4.58 -6.63 -17.75
N PHE A 222 4.54 -6.32 -16.46
CA PHE A 222 4.81 -4.99 -15.92
C PHE A 222 6.21 -4.49 -16.32
N THR A 223 7.25 -5.30 -16.08
CA THR A 223 8.64 -4.93 -16.34
C THR A 223 8.89 -4.62 -17.82
N LYS A 224 8.27 -5.38 -18.75
CA LYS A 224 8.35 -5.11 -20.19
C LYS A 224 7.86 -3.71 -20.56
N ARG A 225 6.86 -3.19 -19.84
CA ARG A 225 6.32 -1.84 -20.04
C ARG A 225 7.20 -0.78 -19.38
N ILE A 226 7.50 -0.98 -18.10
CA ILE A 226 8.20 0.03 -17.29
C ILE A 226 9.66 0.23 -17.71
N SER A 227 10.34 -0.80 -18.22
CA SER A 227 11.74 -0.71 -18.69
C SER A 227 11.93 0.17 -19.93
N LYS A 228 10.86 0.60 -20.58
CA LYS A 228 10.90 1.62 -21.63
C LYS A 228 10.99 3.04 -21.04
N LYS A 229 10.63 3.21 -19.77
CA LYS A 229 10.55 4.48 -19.05
C LYS A 229 11.64 4.62 -18.00
N PHE A 230 12.00 3.53 -17.33
CA PHE A 230 12.95 3.49 -16.23
C PHE A 230 14.17 2.64 -16.58
N ASN A 231 15.34 3.05 -16.10
CA ASN A 231 16.50 2.19 -16.09
C ASN A 231 16.44 1.31 -14.84
N LEU A 232 16.20 0.00 -15.01
CA LEU A 232 16.07 -0.96 -13.92
C LEU A 232 17.38 -1.67 -13.65
N MET A 233 17.99 -1.44 -12.51
CA MET A 233 19.20 -2.11 -12.02
C MET A 233 18.81 -3.16 -10.98
N LEU A 234 18.41 -4.35 -11.46
CA LEU A 234 18.09 -5.51 -10.64
C LEU A 234 19.34 -6.23 -10.18
N GLU A 235 19.25 -7.06 -9.13
CA GLU A 235 20.37 -7.77 -8.50
C GLU A 235 21.54 -6.80 -8.18
N THR A 236 21.18 -5.59 -7.75
CA THR A 236 22.11 -4.47 -7.51
C THR A 236 21.76 -3.78 -6.20
N LYS A 237 22.75 -3.51 -5.39
CA LYS A 237 22.62 -2.83 -4.09
C LYS A 237 23.42 -1.52 -4.08
N VAL A 238 22.92 -0.53 -3.36
CA VAL A 238 23.66 0.67 -3.03
C VAL A 238 24.59 0.39 -1.85
N THR A 239 25.86 0.77 -1.97
CA THR A 239 26.89 0.55 -0.95
C THR A 239 27.43 1.82 -0.32
N ALA A 240 27.34 2.96 -1.01
CA ALA A 240 27.67 4.28 -0.47
C ALA A 240 26.84 5.38 -1.13
N VAL A 241 26.57 6.43 -0.36
CA VAL A 241 25.90 7.64 -0.82
C VAL A 241 26.65 8.85 -0.28
N GLU A 242 27.14 9.71 -1.17
CA GLU A 242 27.89 10.91 -0.84
C GLU A 242 27.18 12.14 -1.35
N ALA A 243 26.84 13.07 -0.45
CA ALA A 243 26.32 14.37 -0.81
C ALA A 243 27.47 15.34 -1.13
N LYS A 244 27.50 15.87 -2.37
CA LYS A 244 28.48 16.89 -2.82
C LYS A 244 27.72 18.16 -3.24
N GLU A 245 28.44 19.25 -3.48
CA GLU A 245 27.83 20.52 -3.88
C GLU A 245 26.97 20.40 -5.15
N ASP A 246 27.46 19.64 -6.13
CA ASP A 246 26.85 19.49 -7.46
C ASP A 246 25.87 18.32 -7.60
N GLY A 247 25.69 17.50 -6.57
CA GLY A 247 24.75 16.37 -6.61
C GLY A 247 25.02 15.27 -5.58
N ILE A 248 24.21 14.24 -5.64
CA ILE A 248 24.34 13.04 -4.82
C ILE A 248 25.05 11.95 -5.62
N TYR A 249 26.18 11.47 -5.12
CA TYR A 249 26.97 10.41 -5.75
C TYR A 249 26.69 9.08 -5.08
N VAL A 250 26.30 8.10 -5.88
CA VAL A 250 25.86 6.79 -5.40
C VAL A 250 26.73 5.70 -5.96
N THR A 251 27.36 4.92 -5.08
CA THR A 251 28.13 3.73 -5.42
C THR A 251 27.27 2.50 -5.30
N MET A 252 27.34 1.62 -6.28
CA MET A 252 26.53 0.43 -6.36
C MET A 252 27.39 -0.82 -6.62
N GLU A 253 26.92 -1.96 -6.16
CA GLU A 253 27.51 -3.28 -6.43
C GLU A 253 26.45 -4.26 -6.90
N GLY A 254 26.78 -5.13 -7.82
CA GLY A 254 25.87 -6.17 -8.31
C GLY A 254 25.95 -6.35 -9.82
N LYS A 255 25.02 -7.13 -10.35
CA LYS A 255 25.03 -7.59 -11.75
C LYS A 255 24.87 -6.45 -12.77
N LYS A 256 24.12 -5.42 -12.41
CA LYS A 256 23.89 -4.25 -13.28
C LYS A 256 24.46 -2.94 -12.70
N ALA A 257 25.35 -3.06 -11.72
CA ALA A 257 25.99 -1.89 -11.13
C ALA A 257 26.88 -1.18 -12.16
N PRO A 258 26.79 0.16 -12.25
CA PRO A 258 27.79 0.95 -12.98
C PRO A 258 29.18 0.77 -12.37
N ALA A 259 30.23 0.85 -13.20
CA ALA A 259 31.62 0.74 -12.73
C ALA A 259 32.07 1.92 -11.84
N GLU A 260 31.47 3.09 -12.06
CA GLU A 260 31.79 4.34 -11.37
C GLU A 260 30.55 4.85 -10.59
N PRO A 261 30.79 5.61 -9.51
CA PRO A 261 29.68 6.28 -8.79
C PRO A 261 28.83 7.13 -9.74
N GLN A 262 27.52 7.02 -9.62
CA GLN A 262 26.59 7.76 -10.45
C GLN A 262 26.09 9.02 -9.72
N ARG A 263 26.03 10.14 -10.45
CA ARG A 263 25.49 11.41 -9.94
C ARG A 263 23.98 11.48 -10.15
N TYR A 264 23.26 11.90 -9.13
CA TYR A 264 21.82 12.19 -9.13
C TYR A 264 21.52 13.56 -8.55
N ASP A 265 20.42 14.17 -8.97
CA ASP A 265 19.94 15.43 -8.40
C ASP A 265 19.18 15.18 -7.09
N ALA A 266 18.49 14.05 -7.01
CA ALA A 266 17.85 13.56 -5.78
C ALA A 266 17.88 12.03 -5.71
N VAL A 267 17.75 11.50 -4.49
CA VAL A 267 17.68 10.07 -4.20
C VAL A 267 16.48 9.77 -3.32
N LEU A 268 15.56 8.96 -3.79
CA LEU A 268 14.41 8.47 -3.01
C LEU A 268 14.75 7.13 -2.35
N VAL A 269 14.73 7.07 -1.03
CA VAL A 269 14.94 5.86 -0.22
C VAL A 269 13.60 5.20 0.08
N ALA A 270 13.24 4.17 -0.70
CA ALA A 270 11.95 3.46 -0.64
C ALA A 270 12.13 1.95 -0.38
N ILE A 271 13.03 1.57 0.53
CA ILE A 271 13.48 0.20 0.83
C ILE A 271 12.65 -0.53 1.88
N GLY A 272 11.54 0.06 2.33
CA GLY A 272 10.63 -0.54 3.29
C GLY A 272 10.30 0.35 4.49
N ARG A 273 9.57 -0.21 5.45
CA ARG A 273 9.06 0.50 6.62
C ARG A 273 9.34 -0.30 7.89
N VAL A 274 9.50 0.39 9.01
CA VAL A 274 9.64 -0.19 10.35
C VAL A 274 8.51 0.28 11.27
N PRO A 275 7.95 -0.62 12.12
CA PRO A 275 6.88 -0.27 13.05
C PRO A 275 7.38 0.63 14.18
N ASN A 276 6.47 1.40 14.76
CA ASN A 276 6.80 2.40 15.77
C ASN A 276 6.74 1.90 17.23
N GLY A 277 6.65 0.59 17.47
CA GLY A 277 6.47 0.03 18.83
C GLY A 277 7.53 0.45 19.86
N LYS A 278 8.78 0.62 19.42
CA LYS A 278 9.88 1.05 20.31
C LYS A 278 9.75 2.49 20.82
N ASN A 279 8.87 3.32 20.23
CA ASN A 279 8.77 4.74 20.53
C ASN A 279 7.68 5.06 21.58
N LEU A 280 6.98 4.05 22.12
CA LEU A 280 5.75 4.22 22.88
C LEU A 280 5.91 4.01 24.39
N ASP A 281 7.11 3.62 24.84
CA ASP A 281 7.35 3.17 26.23
C ASP A 281 6.38 2.04 26.65
N ALA A 282 5.95 1.21 25.69
CA ALA A 282 4.91 0.19 25.88
C ALA A 282 5.25 -0.84 26.99
N GLY A 283 6.53 -1.09 27.24
CA GLY A 283 7.00 -1.91 28.36
C GLY A 283 6.57 -1.41 29.74
N LYS A 284 6.33 -0.09 29.92
CA LYS A 284 5.79 0.46 31.18
C LYS A 284 4.35 0.02 31.45
N ALA A 285 3.62 -0.35 30.39
CA ALA A 285 2.30 -0.97 30.47
C ALA A 285 2.35 -2.50 30.46
N GLY A 286 3.54 -3.10 30.45
CA GLY A 286 3.74 -4.56 30.37
C GLY A 286 3.61 -5.13 28.96
N VAL A 287 3.46 -4.31 27.93
CA VAL A 287 3.32 -4.76 26.55
C VAL A 287 4.70 -5.11 25.96
N GLU A 288 4.78 -6.31 25.40
CA GLU A 288 5.99 -6.80 24.74
C GLU A 288 6.13 -6.22 23.32
N VAL A 289 7.33 -5.72 23.02
CA VAL A 289 7.71 -5.20 21.69
C VAL A 289 8.95 -5.97 21.23
N ASP A 290 8.90 -6.54 20.03
CA ASP A 290 10.03 -7.30 19.49
C ASP A 290 11.20 -6.40 19.06
N ASP A 291 12.34 -7.01 18.71
CA ASP A 291 13.55 -6.30 18.30
C ASP A 291 13.37 -5.46 17.02
N ARG A 292 12.37 -5.78 16.21
CA ARG A 292 12.02 -5.03 15.01
C ARG A 292 10.99 -3.93 15.27
N GLY A 293 10.38 -3.90 16.48
CA GLY A 293 9.39 -2.90 16.88
C GLY A 293 7.94 -3.35 16.65
N PHE A 294 7.69 -4.63 16.34
CA PHE A 294 6.33 -5.18 16.25
C PHE A 294 5.78 -5.55 17.63
N ILE A 295 4.46 -5.47 17.74
CA ILE A 295 3.69 -5.94 18.89
C ILE A 295 2.88 -7.16 18.45
N ARG A 296 3.11 -8.31 19.11
CA ARG A 296 2.36 -9.54 18.84
C ARG A 296 0.95 -9.45 19.40
N VAL A 297 0.00 -9.99 18.64
CA VAL A 297 -1.42 -10.05 19.02
C VAL A 297 -2.01 -11.42 18.70
N ASP A 298 -3.11 -11.75 19.40
CA ASP A 298 -3.96 -12.88 19.05
C ASP A 298 -4.97 -12.53 17.94
N LYS A 299 -5.84 -13.47 17.56
CA LYS A 299 -6.90 -13.25 16.55
C LYS A 299 -7.97 -12.23 17.00
N GLN A 300 -8.03 -11.89 18.27
CA GLN A 300 -8.87 -10.81 18.80
C GLN A 300 -8.12 -9.48 18.91
N LEU A 301 -6.87 -9.44 18.42
CA LEU A 301 -5.97 -8.29 18.42
C LEU A 301 -5.52 -7.86 19.83
N ARG A 302 -5.64 -8.76 20.82
CA ARG A 302 -5.11 -8.54 22.16
C ARG A 302 -3.60 -8.75 22.17
N THR A 303 -2.90 -7.87 22.84
CA THR A 303 -1.47 -8.07 23.16
C THR A 303 -1.32 -9.10 24.29
N ASN A 304 -0.10 -9.30 24.79
CA ASN A 304 0.13 -10.06 26.01
C ASN A 304 -0.53 -9.43 27.26
N VAL A 305 -1.00 -8.18 27.17
CA VAL A 305 -1.77 -7.49 28.23
C VAL A 305 -3.24 -7.46 27.81
N PRO A 306 -4.17 -8.14 28.51
CA PRO A 306 -5.52 -8.44 28.01
C PRO A 306 -6.40 -7.23 27.66
N HIS A 307 -6.19 -6.07 28.29
CA HIS A 307 -6.94 -4.83 28.04
C HIS A 307 -6.21 -3.87 27.09
N ILE A 308 -5.06 -4.28 26.53
CA ILE A 308 -4.30 -3.51 25.54
C ILE A 308 -4.27 -4.28 24.23
N PHE A 309 -4.74 -3.63 23.19
CA PHE A 309 -4.82 -4.12 21.82
C PHE A 309 -3.78 -3.43 20.93
N ALA A 310 -3.42 -4.06 19.82
CA ALA A 310 -2.61 -3.41 18.79
C ALA A 310 -3.14 -3.75 17.40
N ILE A 311 -3.07 -2.79 16.47
CA ILE A 311 -3.64 -2.89 15.12
C ILE A 311 -2.81 -2.12 14.09
N GLY A 312 -2.96 -2.48 12.82
CA GLY A 312 -2.31 -1.83 11.68
C GLY A 312 -0.86 -2.29 11.49
N ASP A 313 -0.02 -1.39 10.97
CA ASP A 313 1.37 -1.70 10.61
C ASP A 313 2.21 -2.24 11.78
N ILE A 314 1.83 -1.89 13.00
CA ILE A 314 2.59 -2.24 14.20
C ILE A 314 2.47 -3.72 14.59
N VAL A 315 1.47 -4.45 14.07
CA VAL A 315 1.25 -5.86 14.40
C VAL A 315 1.86 -6.83 13.38
N GLY A 316 2.23 -6.36 12.19
CA GLY A 316 2.87 -7.21 11.17
C GLY A 316 2.51 -6.86 9.74
N GLN A 317 3.07 -7.66 8.84
CA GLN A 317 2.79 -7.59 7.40
C GLN A 317 1.44 -8.22 7.04
N PRO A 318 0.81 -7.79 5.93
CA PRO A 318 1.19 -6.63 5.13
C PRO A 318 0.85 -5.31 5.82
N MET A 319 1.68 -4.27 5.63
CA MET A 319 1.45 -2.93 6.17
C MET A 319 0.49 -2.15 5.25
N LEU A 320 -0.79 -2.47 5.32
CA LEU A 320 -1.83 -1.95 4.44
C LEU A 320 -2.96 -1.29 5.23
N ALA A 321 -3.41 -0.14 4.75
CA ALA A 321 -4.43 0.65 5.43
C ALA A 321 -5.76 -0.11 5.61
N HIS A 322 -6.23 -0.82 4.58
CA HIS A 322 -7.48 -1.60 4.63
C HIS A 322 -7.41 -2.78 5.60
N LYS A 323 -6.24 -3.46 5.75
CA LYS A 323 -6.03 -4.44 6.83
C LYS A 323 -6.27 -3.80 8.20
N GLY A 324 -5.61 -2.65 8.45
CA GLY A 324 -5.73 -1.94 9.71
C GLY A 324 -7.15 -1.46 10.03
N VAL A 325 -7.95 -1.06 9.02
CA VAL A 325 -9.37 -0.70 9.18
C VAL A 325 -10.19 -1.87 9.73
N HIS A 326 -10.04 -3.05 9.13
CA HIS A 326 -10.74 -4.27 9.59
C HIS A 326 -10.27 -4.73 10.98
N GLU A 327 -8.96 -4.66 11.25
CA GLU A 327 -8.42 -4.91 12.59
C GLU A 327 -9.01 -3.94 13.62
N GLY A 328 -9.15 -2.65 13.26
CA GLY A 328 -9.76 -1.64 14.13
C GLY A 328 -11.20 -1.97 14.51
N HIS A 329 -12.01 -2.44 13.55
CA HIS A 329 -13.38 -2.88 13.82
C HIS A 329 -13.41 -4.08 14.77
N VAL A 330 -12.56 -5.09 14.54
CA VAL A 330 -12.48 -6.28 15.40
C VAL A 330 -12.07 -5.89 16.83
N ALA A 331 -11.02 -5.08 17.00
CA ALA A 331 -10.57 -4.65 18.32
C ALA A 331 -11.67 -3.90 19.10
N ALA A 332 -12.36 -2.95 18.43
CA ALA A 332 -13.47 -2.18 19.02
C ALA A 332 -14.63 -3.10 19.43
N GLU A 333 -15.00 -4.05 18.59
CA GLU A 333 -16.10 -4.99 18.88
C GLU A 333 -15.76 -5.98 19.99
N VAL A 334 -14.50 -6.42 20.07
CA VAL A 334 -14.02 -7.27 21.20
C VAL A 334 -14.04 -6.50 22.53
N ILE A 335 -13.62 -5.22 22.52
CA ILE A 335 -13.70 -4.36 23.70
C ILE A 335 -15.16 -4.18 24.15
N ALA A 336 -16.10 -4.05 23.19
CA ALA A 336 -17.52 -3.98 23.47
C ALA A 336 -18.17 -5.33 23.88
N GLY A 337 -17.38 -6.40 24.09
CA GLY A 337 -17.83 -7.70 24.56
C GLY A 337 -18.32 -8.67 23.47
N LYS A 338 -18.16 -8.35 22.19
CA LYS A 338 -18.52 -9.27 21.10
C LYS A 338 -17.45 -10.33 20.89
N LYS A 339 -17.87 -11.53 20.48
CA LYS A 339 -16.98 -12.61 20.03
C LYS A 339 -16.66 -12.39 18.55
N HIS A 340 -15.64 -11.57 18.27
CA HIS A 340 -15.18 -11.29 16.92
C HIS A 340 -13.68 -11.63 16.80
N TYR A 341 -13.26 -12.02 15.58
CA TYR A 341 -11.90 -12.46 15.30
C TYR A 341 -11.45 -11.88 13.96
N PHE A 342 -10.20 -11.46 13.88
CA PHE A 342 -9.56 -11.09 12.63
C PHE A 342 -9.00 -12.35 11.96
N ASP A 343 -9.74 -12.89 11.00
CA ASP A 343 -9.43 -14.13 10.30
C ASP A 343 -9.81 -14.05 8.81
N PRO A 344 -9.30 -13.04 8.08
CA PRO A 344 -9.58 -12.88 6.64
C PRO A 344 -8.93 -14.03 5.87
N LYS A 345 -9.60 -14.54 4.83
CA LYS A 345 -8.98 -15.49 3.90
C LYS A 345 -7.92 -14.80 3.06
N VAL A 346 -8.17 -13.55 2.68
CA VAL A 346 -7.29 -12.79 1.80
C VAL A 346 -7.19 -11.30 2.19
N ILE A 347 -6.05 -10.70 1.86
CA ILE A 347 -5.81 -9.26 1.95
C ILE A 347 -5.22 -8.82 0.60
N PRO A 348 -5.92 -8.01 -0.21
CA PRO A 348 -5.44 -7.60 -1.52
C PRO A 348 -4.27 -6.63 -1.43
N SER A 349 -3.40 -6.67 -2.44
CA SER A 349 -2.27 -5.75 -2.61
C SER A 349 -2.28 -5.14 -4.00
N ILE A 350 -1.98 -3.85 -4.10
CA ILE A 350 -2.01 -3.10 -5.36
C ILE A 350 -0.80 -2.16 -5.42
N ALA A 351 -0.06 -2.20 -6.52
CA ALA A 351 0.84 -1.14 -6.95
C ALA A 351 0.11 -0.30 -8.00
N TYR A 352 -0.14 0.96 -7.69
CA TYR A 352 -0.90 1.90 -8.54
C TYR A 352 0.01 2.57 -9.60
N THR A 353 0.88 1.78 -10.16
CA THR A 353 1.75 2.16 -11.27
C THR A 353 0.97 2.20 -12.59
N GLU A 354 1.64 2.47 -13.72
CA GLU A 354 1.06 2.36 -15.05
C GLU A 354 1.91 1.40 -15.92
N PRO A 355 1.40 0.17 -16.17
CA PRO A 355 0.13 -0.42 -15.72
C PRO A 355 0.11 -0.72 -14.21
N GLU A 356 -1.10 -0.84 -13.65
CA GLU A 356 -1.28 -1.30 -12.26
C GLU A 356 -0.90 -2.78 -12.13
N VAL A 357 -0.38 -3.16 -10.94
CA VAL A 357 -0.12 -4.56 -10.58
C VAL A 357 -0.90 -4.86 -9.31
N ALA A 358 -1.88 -5.75 -9.40
CA ALA A 358 -2.78 -6.08 -8.30
C ALA A 358 -2.81 -7.60 -8.09
N TRP A 359 -2.78 -8.05 -6.82
CA TRP A 359 -2.84 -9.47 -6.49
C TRP A 359 -3.55 -9.71 -5.17
N VAL A 360 -4.14 -10.90 -5.03
CA VAL A 360 -4.90 -11.32 -3.85
C VAL A 360 -4.82 -12.83 -3.68
N GLY A 361 -4.85 -13.30 -2.43
CA GLY A 361 -4.73 -14.71 -2.10
C GLY A 361 -3.31 -15.23 -2.23
N LEU A 362 -3.14 -16.50 -2.52
CA LEU A 362 -1.83 -17.14 -2.63
C LEU A 362 -1.18 -16.81 -3.97
N THR A 363 0.11 -16.48 -3.91
CA THR A 363 0.99 -16.51 -5.08
C THR A 363 1.41 -17.97 -5.37
N GLU A 364 1.92 -18.23 -6.58
CA GLU A 364 2.48 -19.55 -6.89
C GLU A 364 3.65 -19.92 -5.95
N LYS A 365 4.46 -18.91 -5.58
CA LYS A 365 5.55 -19.10 -4.62
C LYS A 365 5.04 -19.59 -3.28
N GLU A 366 4.04 -18.90 -2.72
CA GLU A 366 3.43 -19.25 -1.43
C GLU A 366 2.71 -20.59 -1.47
N ALA A 367 2.01 -20.91 -2.58
CA ALA A 367 1.37 -22.22 -2.78
C ALA A 367 2.41 -23.35 -2.76
N LYS A 368 3.55 -23.18 -3.47
CA LYS A 368 4.68 -24.13 -3.45
C LYS A 368 5.28 -24.29 -2.04
N GLU A 369 5.54 -23.18 -1.36
CA GLU A 369 6.12 -23.20 0.00
C GLU A 369 5.19 -23.89 1.02
N LYS A 370 3.87 -23.78 0.83
CA LYS A 370 2.85 -24.44 1.65
C LYS A 370 2.53 -25.87 1.22
N GLY A 371 3.14 -26.38 0.13
CA GLY A 371 2.87 -27.69 -0.40
C GLY A 371 1.47 -27.88 -0.99
N ILE A 372 0.81 -26.78 -1.39
CA ILE A 372 -0.53 -26.80 -2.00
C ILE A 372 -0.37 -27.16 -3.48
N SER A 373 -1.12 -28.18 -3.93
CA SER A 373 -1.20 -28.55 -5.34
C SER A 373 -2.15 -27.56 -6.05
N TYR A 374 -1.66 -26.90 -7.08
CA TYR A 374 -2.42 -25.86 -7.76
C TYR A 374 -2.27 -25.97 -9.30
N GLU A 375 -3.20 -25.34 -9.99
CA GLU A 375 -3.12 -25.03 -11.42
C GLU A 375 -3.36 -23.52 -11.63
N THR A 376 -2.78 -22.98 -12.71
CA THR A 376 -2.95 -21.58 -13.07
C THR A 376 -3.65 -21.45 -14.41
N ALA A 377 -4.47 -20.42 -14.54
CA ALA A 377 -5.03 -20.01 -15.82
C ALA A 377 -4.80 -18.52 -16.04
N THR A 378 -4.44 -18.16 -17.27
CA THR A 378 -4.15 -16.78 -17.64
C THR A 378 -4.92 -16.37 -18.87
N PHE A 379 -5.44 -15.13 -18.85
CA PHE A 379 -6.04 -14.50 -20.00
C PHE A 379 -5.23 -13.26 -20.37
N PRO A 380 -4.53 -13.23 -21.53
CA PRO A 380 -3.81 -12.07 -22.02
C PRO A 380 -4.80 -11.03 -22.56
N TRP A 381 -4.66 -9.79 -22.14
CA TRP A 381 -5.55 -8.72 -22.58
C TRP A 381 -5.43 -8.36 -24.08
N ALA A 382 -4.37 -8.83 -24.74
CA ALA A 382 -4.24 -8.76 -26.19
C ALA A 382 -5.38 -9.51 -26.95
N ALA A 383 -6.12 -10.38 -26.26
CA ALA A 383 -7.31 -11.05 -26.77
C ALA A 383 -8.64 -10.39 -26.31
N SER A 384 -8.58 -9.36 -25.46
CA SER A 384 -9.76 -8.65 -24.98
C SER A 384 -10.15 -7.53 -25.96
N GLY A 385 -11.37 -7.63 -26.52
CA GLY A 385 -11.93 -6.58 -27.37
C GLY A 385 -11.97 -5.21 -26.67
N ARG A 386 -12.29 -5.17 -25.37
CA ARG A 386 -12.30 -3.92 -24.59
C ARG A 386 -10.90 -3.34 -24.41
N ALA A 387 -9.91 -4.19 -24.08
CA ALA A 387 -8.54 -3.73 -23.88
C ALA A 387 -7.93 -3.18 -25.17
N ILE A 388 -8.21 -3.85 -26.30
CA ILE A 388 -7.77 -3.38 -27.64
C ILE A 388 -8.43 -2.05 -27.97
N ALA A 389 -9.75 -1.93 -27.81
CA ALA A 389 -10.50 -0.72 -28.12
C ALA A 389 -10.12 0.48 -27.23
N SER A 390 -9.52 0.24 -26.06
CA SER A 390 -9.09 1.25 -25.09
C SER A 390 -7.57 1.45 -25.04
N ASP A 391 -6.83 0.91 -26.01
CA ASP A 391 -5.35 0.99 -26.10
C ASP A 391 -4.61 0.55 -24.83
N CYS A 392 -5.13 -0.49 -24.15
CA CYS A 392 -4.54 -1.04 -22.93
C CYS A 392 -4.37 -2.57 -23.01
N ALA A 393 -4.05 -3.09 -24.21
CA ALA A 393 -3.93 -4.52 -24.47
C ALA A 393 -2.68 -5.19 -23.83
N ASP A 394 -1.74 -4.42 -23.28
CA ASP A 394 -0.52 -4.90 -22.63
C ASP A 394 -0.78 -5.45 -21.19
N GLY A 395 -1.97 -6.03 -20.96
CA GLY A 395 -2.36 -6.56 -19.64
C GLY A 395 -2.49 -8.07 -19.60
N MET A 396 -2.68 -8.60 -18.40
CA MET A 396 -2.95 -10.02 -18.15
C MET A 396 -3.76 -10.21 -16.88
N THR A 397 -4.72 -11.11 -16.91
CA THR A 397 -5.42 -11.64 -15.74
C THR A 397 -4.98 -13.07 -15.48
N LYS A 398 -4.66 -13.40 -14.24
CA LYS A 398 -4.23 -14.72 -13.78
C LYS A 398 -5.08 -15.17 -12.61
N LEU A 399 -5.53 -16.41 -12.65
CA LEU A 399 -6.18 -17.10 -11.53
C LEU A 399 -5.35 -18.31 -11.12
N ILE A 400 -5.37 -18.62 -9.84
CA ILE A 400 -4.70 -19.77 -9.23
C ILE A 400 -5.79 -20.59 -8.55
N PHE A 401 -5.92 -21.85 -8.95
CA PHE A 401 -6.92 -22.78 -8.44
C PHE A 401 -6.26 -23.92 -7.67
N ASP A 402 -6.88 -24.33 -6.58
CA ASP A 402 -6.56 -25.59 -5.93
C ASP A 402 -6.91 -26.76 -6.86
N LYS A 403 -5.97 -27.68 -7.05
CA LYS A 403 -6.09 -28.73 -8.06
C LYS A 403 -7.13 -29.80 -7.75
N GLU A 404 -7.47 -29.98 -6.47
CA GLU A 404 -8.43 -31.00 -6.04
C GLU A 404 -9.85 -30.44 -5.99
N SER A 405 -10.01 -29.28 -5.38
CA SER A 405 -11.33 -28.66 -5.17
C SER A 405 -11.73 -27.69 -6.29
N HIS A 406 -10.82 -27.36 -7.20
CA HIS A 406 -10.98 -26.33 -8.24
C HIS A 406 -11.31 -24.92 -7.69
N ARG A 407 -11.25 -24.72 -6.37
CA ARG A 407 -11.52 -23.42 -5.77
C ARG A 407 -10.42 -22.44 -6.11
N VAL A 408 -10.83 -21.21 -6.39
CA VAL A 408 -9.87 -20.10 -6.56
C VAL A 408 -9.21 -19.82 -5.20
N ILE A 409 -7.88 -19.84 -5.19
CA ILE A 409 -7.03 -19.61 -3.98
C ILE A 409 -6.12 -18.41 -4.11
N GLY A 410 -6.00 -17.87 -5.31
CA GLY A 410 -5.21 -16.68 -5.60
C GLY A 410 -5.47 -16.14 -6.98
N GLY A 411 -5.05 -14.92 -7.22
CA GLY A 411 -5.11 -14.32 -8.54
C GLY A 411 -4.42 -12.97 -8.59
N ALA A 412 -4.14 -12.54 -9.81
CA ALA A 412 -3.44 -11.28 -10.05
C ALA A 412 -3.86 -10.66 -11.39
N ILE A 413 -3.80 -9.35 -11.44
CA ILE A 413 -4.07 -8.57 -12.66
C ILE A 413 -2.94 -7.57 -12.85
N VAL A 414 -2.37 -7.55 -14.04
CA VAL A 414 -1.51 -6.47 -14.48
C VAL A 414 -2.17 -5.77 -15.66
N GLY A 415 -2.46 -4.48 -15.51
CA GLY A 415 -3.16 -3.71 -16.54
C GLY A 415 -3.86 -2.48 -15.98
N THR A 416 -4.46 -1.72 -16.86
CA THR A 416 -5.27 -0.53 -16.53
C THR A 416 -6.42 -0.91 -15.61
N ASN A 417 -6.57 -0.19 -14.48
CA ASN A 417 -7.59 -0.43 -13.46
C ASN A 417 -7.53 -1.85 -12.81
N GLY A 418 -6.36 -2.50 -12.83
CA GLY A 418 -6.18 -3.83 -12.24
C GLY A 418 -6.60 -3.89 -10.76
N GLY A 419 -6.37 -2.82 -10.01
CA GLY A 419 -6.77 -2.70 -8.62
C GLY A 419 -8.29 -2.73 -8.42
N GLU A 420 -9.04 -2.07 -9.29
CA GLU A 420 -10.51 -2.07 -9.22
C GLU A 420 -11.08 -3.45 -9.62
N LEU A 421 -10.49 -4.09 -10.62
CA LEU A 421 -10.92 -5.40 -11.10
C LEU A 421 -10.64 -6.54 -10.11
N LEU A 422 -9.60 -6.39 -9.28
CA LEU A 422 -9.18 -7.41 -8.30
C LEU A 422 -10.25 -7.74 -7.25
N GLY A 423 -11.19 -6.83 -7.01
CA GLY A 423 -12.26 -6.99 -6.02
C GLY A 423 -13.12 -8.24 -6.25
N GLU A 424 -13.39 -8.61 -7.51
CA GLU A 424 -14.13 -9.82 -7.86
C GLU A 424 -13.36 -11.08 -7.45
N ILE A 425 -12.06 -11.14 -7.75
CA ILE A 425 -11.21 -12.29 -7.36
C ILE A 425 -11.18 -12.43 -5.83
N GLY A 426 -11.01 -11.31 -5.11
CA GLY A 426 -11.03 -11.30 -3.65
C GLY A 426 -12.35 -11.83 -3.09
N LEU A 427 -13.49 -11.39 -3.63
CA LEU A 427 -14.81 -11.87 -3.24
C LEU A 427 -14.98 -13.37 -3.54
N ALA A 428 -14.54 -13.82 -4.71
CA ALA A 428 -14.64 -15.24 -5.09
C ALA A 428 -13.85 -16.13 -4.10
N ILE A 429 -12.65 -15.71 -3.67
CA ILE A 429 -11.88 -16.45 -2.66
C ILE A 429 -12.58 -16.43 -1.29
N GLU A 430 -13.09 -15.29 -0.84
CA GLU A 430 -13.80 -15.19 0.45
C GLU A 430 -15.06 -16.07 0.47
N MET A 431 -15.81 -16.11 -0.64
CA MET A 431 -17.02 -16.94 -0.79
C MET A 431 -16.70 -18.42 -1.05
N GLY A 432 -15.46 -18.77 -1.40
CA GLY A 432 -15.03 -20.14 -1.69
C GLY A 432 -15.52 -20.65 -3.04
N CYS A 433 -15.69 -19.75 -4.02
CA CYS A 433 -16.05 -20.07 -5.39
C CYS A 433 -15.03 -20.99 -6.04
N ASP A 434 -15.47 -21.85 -6.93
CA ASP A 434 -14.61 -22.63 -7.82
C ASP A 434 -14.54 -22.01 -9.22
N ALA A 435 -13.83 -22.67 -10.11
CA ALA A 435 -13.62 -22.18 -11.47
C ALA A 435 -14.93 -22.14 -12.26
N GLU A 436 -15.83 -23.11 -12.04
CA GLU A 436 -17.13 -23.18 -12.72
C GLU A 436 -18.01 -22.00 -12.30
N ASP A 437 -18.06 -21.66 -11.00
CA ASP A 437 -18.83 -20.52 -10.49
C ASP A 437 -18.42 -19.21 -11.18
N ILE A 438 -17.09 -19.00 -11.35
CA ILE A 438 -16.55 -17.79 -12.00
C ILE A 438 -16.84 -17.82 -13.51
N ALA A 439 -16.61 -18.96 -14.18
CA ALA A 439 -16.81 -19.11 -15.62
C ALA A 439 -18.29 -18.98 -16.04
N LEU A 440 -19.24 -19.43 -15.20
CA LEU A 440 -20.68 -19.30 -15.44
C LEU A 440 -21.23 -17.92 -15.09
N THR A 441 -20.48 -17.09 -14.37
CA THR A 441 -20.89 -15.70 -14.08
C THR A 441 -20.89 -14.89 -15.37
N ILE A 442 -22.06 -14.33 -15.72
CA ILE A 442 -22.19 -13.50 -16.93
C ILE A 442 -21.58 -12.12 -16.68
N HIS A 443 -20.47 -11.85 -17.35
CA HIS A 443 -19.84 -10.53 -17.33
C HIS A 443 -20.38 -9.63 -18.45
N ALA A 444 -20.49 -8.34 -18.17
CA ALA A 444 -20.95 -7.38 -19.18
C ALA A 444 -19.93 -7.24 -20.33
N HIS A 445 -20.42 -7.27 -21.58
CA HIS A 445 -19.61 -7.11 -22.78
C HIS A 445 -19.82 -5.72 -23.43
N PRO A 446 -18.72 -5.01 -23.86
CA PRO A 446 -17.32 -5.31 -23.63
C PRO A 446 -16.79 -4.62 -22.37
N THR A 447 -16.13 -5.34 -21.50
CA THR A 447 -15.50 -4.81 -20.28
C THR A 447 -14.15 -5.47 -20.03
N LEU A 448 -13.31 -4.85 -19.19
CA LEU A 448 -12.08 -5.47 -18.70
C LEU A 448 -12.38 -6.58 -17.68
N HIS A 449 -13.52 -6.54 -17.00
CA HIS A 449 -13.99 -7.57 -16.06
C HIS A 449 -14.13 -8.95 -16.69
N GLU A 450 -14.54 -9.03 -17.98
CA GLU A 450 -14.61 -10.29 -18.69
C GLU A 450 -13.33 -11.12 -18.58
N SER A 451 -12.17 -10.45 -18.43
CA SER A 451 -10.88 -11.13 -18.31
C SER A 451 -10.78 -12.09 -17.11
N VAL A 452 -11.59 -11.90 -16.05
CA VAL A 452 -11.66 -12.78 -14.89
C VAL A 452 -12.43 -14.06 -15.24
N GLY A 453 -13.63 -13.92 -15.83
CA GLY A 453 -14.42 -15.04 -16.32
C GLY A 453 -13.70 -15.84 -17.40
N LEU A 454 -13.08 -15.13 -18.38
CA LEU A 454 -12.33 -15.76 -19.46
C LEU A 454 -11.08 -16.51 -18.94
N ALA A 455 -10.42 -16.05 -17.89
CA ALA A 455 -9.35 -16.80 -17.23
C ALA A 455 -9.87 -18.08 -16.57
N ALA A 456 -11.07 -18.06 -15.97
CA ALA A 456 -11.72 -19.23 -15.42
C ALA A 456 -12.14 -20.21 -16.54
N GLU A 457 -12.66 -19.72 -17.67
CA GLU A 457 -12.95 -20.53 -18.86
C GLU A 457 -11.71 -21.22 -19.45
N VAL A 458 -10.54 -20.57 -19.37
CA VAL A 458 -9.27 -21.23 -19.74
C VAL A 458 -9.02 -22.44 -18.85
N PHE A 459 -9.25 -22.31 -17.54
CA PHE A 459 -9.10 -23.42 -16.60
C PHE A 459 -10.11 -24.53 -16.88
N GLU A 460 -11.39 -24.21 -17.08
CA GLU A 460 -12.46 -25.18 -17.38
C GLU A 460 -12.30 -25.80 -18.77
N GLY A 461 -11.63 -25.14 -19.71
CA GLY A 461 -11.53 -25.60 -21.11
C GLY A 461 -12.76 -25.25 -21.95
N SER A 462 -13.53 -24.26 -21.54
CA SER A 462 -14.68 -23.74 -22.27
C SER A 462 -14.37 -22.48 -23.09
N ILE A 463 -13.19 -21.90 -22.91
CA ILE A 463 -12.75 -20.66 -23.61
C ILE A 463 -12.87 -20.76 -25.12
N THR A 464 -13.40 -19.69 -25.74
CA THR A 464 -13.52 -19.53 -27.20
C THR A 464 -12.69 -18.39 -27.76
N ASP A 465 -12.34 -17.41 -26.95
CA ASP A 465 -11.59 -16.21 -27.34
C ASP A 465 -10.07 -16.44 -27.44
N LEU A 466 -9.62 -17.63 -27.05
CA LEU A 466 -8.25 -18.10 -27.17
C LEU A 466 -8.22 -19.54 -27.72
N PRO A 467 -7.08 -19.97 -28.31
CA PRO A 467 -6.88 -21.40 -28.55
C PRO A 467 -7.04 -22.20 -27.24
N ASN A 468 -8.03 -23.07 -27.19
CA ASN A 468 -8.40 -23.80 -25.98
C ASN A 468 -7.32 -24.85 -25.65
N PRO A 469 -6.61 -24.76 -24.52
CA PRO A 469 -5.54 -25.69 -24.15
C PRO A 469 -6.09 -27.11 -23.85
N LYS A 470 -7.36 -27.22 -23.48
CA LYS A 470 -8.04 -28.48 -23.18
C LYS A 470 -8.86 -29.05 -24.37
N ALA A 471 -8.78 -28.41 -25.55
CA ALA A 471 -9.47 -28.90 -26.74
C ALA A 471 -8.99 -30.30 -27.12
N LYS A 472 -9.95 -31.20 -27.43
CA LYS A 472 -9.60 -32.54 -27.98
C LYS A 472 -8.84 -32.36 -29.28
N LYS A 473 -7.61 -32.87 -29.35
CA LYS A 473 -6.85 -32.94 -30.60
C LYS A 473 -7.63 -33.81 -31.55
N LYS A 474 -7.94 -33.27 -32.75
CA LYS A 474 -8.51 -34.05 -33.85
C LYS A 474 -7.48 -34.97 -34.47
#